data_db968a9c1ddb11131b4e0e652f02a676
#
_entry.id   db968a9c1ddb11131b4e0e652f02a676
#
_cell.length_a   1.000
_cell.length_b   1.000
_cell.length_c   1.000
_cell.angle_alpha   90.00
_cell.angle_beta   90.00
_cell.angle_gamma   90.00
#
_symmetry.space_group_name_H-M   'P 1'
#
loop_
_entity.id
_entity.type
_entity.pdbx_description
1 polymer ?
#
loop_
_entity_poly.entity_id
_entity_poly.type
_entity_poly.pdbx_seq_one_letter_code
_entity_poly.pdbx_strand_id
1 'polypeptide(L)'
;NDDYNMSISNFYDTYDTDTNIIMLLEAIAPDFNGSLQDALLCPSGAYLENQWGDWADTLMNYANDAQGDLSYVNYARYWHGYLVFLKPLLMFMNVQDIYYLHAMLMVFLTGWIFCLLYKRLGKYCIAYAVTIIAMNPVAIAQSFQLSTIYYAMQLTLLLLLYCKKEKQIPYIFLIDGMLVAFFDFLTYPLVAFAIPVLTYYLLYREDGFLQNVKKIVGKGVSFLIGYAGLWFMKW
;
A
#
# COMPACT_ATOMS: atom_id res chain seq x y z
N ASN A 1 -28.38 -3.72 -2.29
CA ASN A 1 -26.94 -3.71 -2.03
C ASN A 1 -26.27 -2.37 -2.38
N ASP A 2 -27.07 -1.33 -2.62
CA ASP A 2 -26.58 0.02 -2.93
C ASP A 2 -26.06 0.77 -1.69
N ASP A 3 -26.14 0.16 -0.51
CA ASP A 3 -25.79 0.80 0.76
C ASP A 3 -24.27 0.88 1.04
N TYR A 4 -23.44 0.22 0.25
CA TYR A 4 -21.97 0.26 0.40
C TYR A 4 -21.31 1.40 -0.40
N ASN A 5 -22.04 2.07 -1.27
CA ASN A 5 -21.58 3.27 -1.97
C ASN A 5 -22.00 4.56 -1.25
N MET A 6 -21.72 4.65 0.04
CA MET A 6 -21.79 5.96 0.71
C MET A 6 -20.61 6.83 0.26
N SER A 7 -20.75 7.46 -0.89
CA SER A 7 -19.88 8.57 -1.25
C SER A 7 -20.28 9.80 -0.45
N ILE A 8 -19.42 10.26 0.44
CA ILE A 8 -19.60 11.54 1.16
C ILE A 8 -19.37 12.72 0.20
N SER A 9 -18.61 12.51 -0.87
CA SER A 9 -18.52 13.40 -2.02
C SER A 9 -18.22 12.60 -3.29
N ASN A 10 -18.86 12.95 -4.40
CA ASN A 10 -18.74 12.27 -5.70
C ASN A 10 -17.30 12.25 -6.31
N PHE A 11 -16.28 12.71 -5.60
CA PHE A 11 -14.93 12.83 -6.13
C PHE A 11 -13.83 12.17 -5.28
N TYR A 12 -14.05 11.95 -3.98
CA TYR A 12 -12.98 11.52 -3.06
C TYR A 12 -13.29 10.27 -2.23
N ASP A 13 -14.51 9.76 -2.24
CA ASP A 13 -14.97 8.72 -1.33
C ASP A 13 -15.58 7.50 -2.02
N THR A 14 -15.20 7.23 -3.25
CA THR A 14 -15.53 5.94 -3.85
C THR A 14 -14.64 4.87 -3.20
N TYR A 15 -15.27 4.10 -2.34
CA TYR A 15 -14.72 2.85 -1.84
C TYR A 15 -14.43 1.93 -3.02
N ASP A 16 -13.18 1.56 -3.22
CA ASP A 16 -12.84 0.51 -4.17
C ASP A 16 -13.13 -0.85 -3.51
N THR A 17 -14.43 -1.15 -3.39
CA THR A 17 -14.93 -2.39 -2.81
C THR A 17 -14.49 -3.59 -3.65
N ASP A 18 -14.48 -3.44 -4.96
CA ASP A 18 -14.14 -4.52 -5.90
C ASP A 18 -12.69 -4.96 -5.72
N THR A 19 -11.75 -4.03 -5.64
CA THR A 19 -10.34 -4.37 -5.36
C THR A 19 -10.17 -5.08 -4.02
N ASN A 20 -10.83 -4.61 -2.96
CA ASN A 20 -10.78 -5.30 -1.67
C ASN A 20 -11.35 -6.72 -1.73
N ILE A 21 -12.44 -6.93 -2.46
CA ILE A 21 -13.04 -8.26 -2.65
C ILE A 21 -12.10 -9.16 -3.43
N ILE A 22 -11.50 -8.68 -4.51
CA ILE A 22 -10.51 -9.44 -5.29
C ILE A 22 -9.33 -9.85 -4.40
N MET A 23 -8.79 -8.94 -3.61
CA MET A 23 -7.70 -9.23 -2.67
C MET A 23 -8.09 -10.28 -1.61
N LEU A 24 -9.33 -10.26 -1.15
CA LEU A 24 -9.87 -11.27 -0.24
C LEU A 24 -10.02 -12.62 -0.95
N LEU A 25 -10.57 -12.65 -2.16
CA LEU A 25 -10.72 -13.88 -2.96
C LEU A 25 -9.35 -14.52 -3.24
N GLU A 26 -8.31 -13.73 -3.51
CA GLU A 26 -6.94 -14.24 -3.64
C GLU A 26 -6.35 -14.72 -2.31
N ALA A 27 -6.72 -14.09 -1.18
CA ALA A 27 -6.23 -14.51 0.12
C ALA A 27 -6.85 -15.83 0.60
N ILE A 28 -8.12 -16.10 0.25
CA ILE A 28 -8.84 -17.32 0.66
C ILE A 28 -8.76 -18.45 -0.39
N ALA A 29 -8.39 -18.13 -1.65
CA ALA A 29 -8.24 -19.14 -2.69
C ALA A 29 -7.17 -20.17 -2.29
N PRO A 30 -7.40 -21.48 -2.60
CA PRO A 30 -6.43 -22.51 -2.31
C PRO A 30 -5.15 -22.30 -3.14
N ASP A 31 -4.00 -22.42 -2.50
CA ASP A 31 -2.71 -22.42 -3.18
C ASP A 31 -2.51 -23.79 -3.84
N PHE A 32 -2.66 -23.86 -5.18
CA PHE A 32 -2.65 -25.12 -5.92
C PHE A 32 -1.37 -25.93 -5.77
N ASN A 33 -0.22 -25.29 -5.55
CA ASN A 33 1.06 -25.96 -5.40
C ASN A 33 1.62 -25.93 -3.97
N GLY A 34 0.94 -25.25 -3.04
CA GLY A 34 1.28 -25.24 -1.61
C GLY A 34 2.60 -24.56 -1.26
N SER A 35 3.25 -23.85 -2.20
CA SER A 35 4.51 -23.14 -1.91
C SER A 35 4.24 -21.65 -1.66
N LEU A 36 5.02 -21.04 -0.74
CA LEU A 36 5.00 -19.60 -0.52
C LEU A 36 5.37 -18.84 -1.80
N GLN A 37 6.21 -19.42 -2.64
CA GLN A 37 6.63 -18.84 -3.91
C GLN A 37 5.44 -18.73 -4.86
N ASP A 38 4.64 -19.78 -4.99
CA ASP A 38 3.46 -19.76 -5.86
C ASP A 38 2.42 -18.77 -5.37
N ALA A 39 2.20 -18.69 -4.05
CA ALA A 39 1.29 -17.74 -3.45
C ALA A 39 1.66 -16.26 -3.74
N LEU A 40 2.94 -15.95 -3.83
CA LEU A 40 3.44 -14.60 -4.11
C LEU A 40 3.60 -14.29 -5.60
N LEU A 41 4.02 -15.29 -6.39
CA LEU A 41 4.32 -15.09 -7.81
C LEU A 41 3.09 -15.25 -8.70
N CYS A 42 2.19 -16.14 -8.33
CA CYS A 42 1.05 -16.50 -9.17
C CYS A 42 -0.15 -16.90 -8.31
N PRO A 43 -0.72 -15.95 -7.52
CA PRO A 43 -1.88 -16.26 -6.71
C PRO A 43 -3.05 -16.63 -7.61
N SER A 44 -3.86 -17.54 -7.11
CA SER A 44 -5.12 -17.91 -7.77
C SER A 44 -6.24 -17.07 -7.19
N GLY A 45 -7.06 -16.45 -8.05
CA GLY A 45 -8.30 -15.79 -7.66
C GLY A 45 -9.50 -16.67 -8.00
N ALA A 46 -10.49 -16.74 -7.12
CA ALA A 46 -11.75 -17.41 -7.38
C ALA A 46 -12.72 -16.51 -8.15
N TYR A 47 -13.51 -17.07 -9.07
CA TYR A 47 -14.58 -16.37 -9.77
C TYR A 47 -15.71 -17.35 -10.16
N LEU A 48 -16.92 -16.82 -10.38
CA LEU A 48 -18.03 -17.60 -10.90
C LEU A 48 -17.89 -17.78 -12.42
N GLU A 49 -17.96 -19.01 -12.92
CA GLU A 49 -17.66 -19.38 -14.31
C GLU A 49 -18.48 -18.58 -15.35
N ASN A 50 -19.72 -18.22 -15.00
CA ASN A 50 -20.63 -17.51 -15.89
C ASN A 50 -20.83 -16.02 -15.56
N GLN A 51 -20.12 -15.47 -14.57
CA GLN A 51 -20.34 -14.13 -14.03
C GLN A 51 -18.99 -13.43 -13.79
N TRP A 52 -18.18 -13.34 -14.83
CA TRP A 52 -16.93 -12.59 -14.74
C TRP A 52 -17.21 -11.13 -14.41
N GLY A 53 -16.68 -10.67 -13.27
CA GLY A 53 -16.84 -9.30 -12.80
C GLY A 53 -17.83 -9.14 -11.63
N ASP A 54 -18.60 -10.19 -11.29
CA ASP A 54 -19.43 -10.15 -10.08
C ASP A 54 -18.66 -10.73 -8.87
N TRP A 55 -17.74 -9.91 -8.37
CA TRP A 55 -16.83 -10.30 -7.30
C TRP A 55 -17.55 -10.47 -5.95
N ALA A 56 -18.60 -9.66 -5.71
CA ALA A 56 -19.38 -9.71 -4.49
C ALA A 56 -20.13 -11.04 -4.37
N ASP A 57 -20.81 -11.47 -5.43
CA ASP A 57 -21.51 -12.74 -5.46
C ASP A 57 -20.54 -13.93 -5.39
N THR A 58 -19.37 -13.82 -6.02
CA THR A 58 -18.30 -14.83 -5.89
C THR A 58 -17.88 -15.01 -4.42
N LEU A 59 -17.63 -13.92 -3.70
CA LEU A 59 -17.26 -13.96 -2.29
C LEU A 59 -18.38 -14.53 -1.42
N MET A 60 -19.63 -14.15 -1.68
CA MET A 60 -20.81 -14.67 -0.97
C MET A 60 -21.01 -16.16 -1.19
N ASN A 61 -20.85 -16.64 -2.41
CA ASN A 61 -20.93 -18.07 -2.72
C ASN A 61 -19.80 -18.86 -2.05
N TYR A 62 -18.60 -18.32 -2.03
CA TYR A 62 -17.49 -18.92 -1.29
C TYR A 62 -17.79 -19.01 0.21
N ALA A 63 -18.30 -17.93 0.81
CA ALA A 63 -18.65 -17.89 2.23
C ALA A 63 -19.79 -18.85 2.63
N ASN A 64 -20.67 -19.18 1.67
CA ASN A 64 -21.80 -20.10 1.88
C ASN A 64 -21.49 -21.55 1.52
N ASP A 65 -20.21 -21.92 1.35
CA ASP A 65 -19.77 -23.27 0.90
C ASP A 65 -20.37 -23.72 -0.46
N ALA A 66 -20.89 -22.79 -1.24
CA ALA A 66 -21.41 -23.03 -2.58
C ALA A 66 -20.26 -23.13 -3.61
N GLN A 67 -19.31 -24.05 -3.38
CA GLN A 67 -18.08 -24.14 -4.17
C GLN A 67 -18.26 -24.79 -5.56
N GLY A 68 -19.44 -25.34 -5.86
CA GLY A 68 -19.66 -26.15 -7.07
C GLY A 68 -19.48 -25.40 -8.38
N ASP A 69 -19.57 -24.06 -8.39
CA ASP A 69 -19.52 -23.20 -9.57
C ASP A 69 -18.32 -22.25 -9.60
N LEU A 70 -17.34 -22.44 -8.71
CA LEU A 70 -16.15 -21.59 -8.65
C LEU A 70 -15.05 -22.12 -9.57
N SER A 71 -14.60 -21.26 -10.45
CA SER A 71 -13.39 -21.43 -11.24
C SER A 71 -12.25 -20.61 -10.66
N TYR A 72 -11.01 -21.03 -10.91
CA TYR A 72 -9.83 -20.36 -10.41
C TYR A 72 -8.94 -19.89 -11.55
N VAL A 73 -8.50 -18.65 -11.48
CA VAL A 73 -7.60 -18.04 -12.46
C VAL A 73 -6.31 -17.60 -11.78
N ASN A 74 -5.18 -17.89 -12.42
CA ASN A 74 -3.89 -17.39 -11.97
C ASN A 74 -3.73 -15.92 -12.35
N TYR A 75 -3.43 -15.06 -11.36
CA TYR A 75 -3.23 -13.64 -11.56
C TYR A 75 -1.78 -13.24 -11.31
N ALA A 76 -0.92 -13.50 -12.29
CA ALA A 76 0.52 -13.33 -12.17
C ALA A 76 1.03 -11.90 -12.43
N ARG A 77 0.15 -10.89 -12.66
CA ARG A 77 0.54 -9.56 -13.12
C ARG A 77 1.34 -8.77 -12.08
N TYR A 78 1.01 -8.92 -10.79
CA TYR A 78 1.63 -8.18 -9.67
C TYR A 78 2.32 -9.15 -8.70
N TRP A 79 3.10 -8.61 -7.75
CA TRP A 79 3.76 -9.42 -6.72
C TRP A 79 2.82 -9.92 -5.62
N HIS A 80 1.67 -9.27 -5.45
CA HIS A 80 0.68 -9.60 -4.40
C HIS A 80 1.28 -9.65 -2.99
N GLY A 81 2.24 -8.76 -2.71
CA GLY A 81 2.97 -8.72 -1.43
C GLY A 81 2.06 -8.56 -0.21
N TYR A 82 0.88 -7.96 -0.36
CA TYR A 82 -0.12 -7.84 0.71
C TYR A 82 -0.57 -9.22 1.25
N LEU A 83 -0.53 -10.29 0.46
CA LEU A 83 -0.89 -11.64 0.89
C LEU A 83 -0.02 -12.14 2.03
N VAL A 84 1.23 -11.66 2.13
CA VAL A 84 2.15 -12.00 3.24
C VAL A 84 1.57 -11.60 4.60
N PHE A 85 0.77 -10.55 4.65
CA PHE A 85 0.11 -10.08 5.87
C PHE A 85 -1.36 -10.48 5.93
N LEU A 86 -2.07 -10.40 4.81
CA LEU A 86 -3.52 -10.63 4.78
C LEU A 86 -3.88 -12.08 5.10
N LYS A 87 -3.18 -13.07 4.49
CA LYS A 87 -3.43 -14.49 4.78
C LYS A 87 -3.26 -14.84 6.28
N PRO A 88 -2.13 -14.50 6.94
CA PRO A 88 -2.00 -14.75 8.37
C PRO A 88 -3.03 -14.01 9.23
N LEU A 89 -3.36 -12.76 8.91
CA LEU A 89 -4.34 -12.00 9.68
C LEU A 89 -5.73 -12.63 9.60
N LEU A 90 -6.15 -13.09 8.42
CA LEU A 90 -7.44 -13.76 8.25
C LEU A 90 -7.55 -15.12 8.98
N MET A 91 -6.41 -15.73 9.38
CA MET A 91 -6.44 -16.93 10.21
C MET A 91 -6.89 -16.66 11.65
N PHE A 92 -6.75 -15.42 12.14
CA PHE A 92 -7.01 -15.06 13.54
C PHE A 92 -8.08 -13.98 13.70
N MET A 93 -8.37 -13.23 12.64
CA MET A 93 -9.20 -12.02 12.68
C MET A 93 -10.18 -12.02 11.50
N ASN A 94 -11.36 -11.45 11.70
CA ASN A 94 -12.24 -11.16 10.58
C ASN A 94 -11.84 -9.85 9.88
N VAL A 95 -12.42 -9.58 8.72
CA VAL A 95 -12.10 -8.39 7.90
C VAL A 95 -12.30 -7.08 8.67
N GLN A 96 -13.37 -6.99 9.46
CA GLN A 96 -13.66 -5.79 10.23
C GLN A 96 -12.62 -5.55 11.34
N ASP A 97 -12.14 -6.63 11.98
CA ASP A 97 -11.07 -6.53 12.97
C ASP A 97 -9.75 -6.06 12.35
N ILE A 98 -9.47 -6.50 11.11
CA ILE A 98 -8.30 -6.04 10.34
C ILE A 98 -8.42 -4.54 10.04
N TYR A 99 -9.60 -4.05 9.67
CA TYR A 99 -9.81 -2.61 9.46
C TYR A 99 -9.60 -1.80 10.75
N TYR A 100 -10.07 -2.29 11.88
CA TYR A 100 -9.81 -1.65 13.18
C TYR A 100 -8.32 -1.67 13.54
N LEU A 101 -7.63 -2.78 13.28
CA LEU A 101 -6.18 -2.88 13.46
C LEU A 101 -5.45 -1.86 12.59
N HIS A 102 -5.81 -1.74 11.31
CA HIS A 102 -5.25 -0.72 10.40
C HIS A 102 -5.49 0.69 10.94
N ALA A 103 -6.72 1.03 11.35
CA ALA A 103 -7.04 2.34 11.88
C ALA A 103 -6.19 2.67 13.12
N MET A 104 -6.03 1.75 14.06
CA MET A 104 -5.19 1.93 15.26
C MET A 104 -3.72 2.13 14.90
N LEU A 105 -3.17 1.29 14.01
CA LEU A 105 -1.79 1.40 13.55
C LEU A 105 -1.53 2.72 12.81
N MET A 106 -2.46 3.16 11.98
CA MET A 106 -2.37 4.42 11.25
C MET A 106 -2.35 5.62 12.19
N VAL A 107 -3.24 5.66 13.18
CA VAL A 107 -3.25 6.74 14.19
C VAL A 107 -1.95 6.76 14.97
N PHE A 108 -1.47 5.58 15.41
CA PHE A 108 -0.21 5.47 16.14
C PHE A 108 0.99 5.94 15.31
N LEU A 109 1.15 5.43 14.09
CA LEU A 109 2.27 5.77 13.21
C LEU A 109 2.23 7.25 12.79
N THR A 110 1.04 7.76 12.44
CA THR A 110 0.88 9.19 12.11
C THR A 110 1.28 10.07 13.28
N GLY A 111 0.80 9.79 14.47
CA GLY A 111 1.13 10.55 15.67
C GLY A 111 2.64 10.50 16.01
N TRP A 112 3.23 9.30 15.92
CA TRP A 112 4.66 9.13 16.15
C TRP A 112 5.50 9.93 15.16
N ILE A 113 5.23 9.79 13.85
CA ILE A 113 5.96 10.53 12.82
C ILE A 113 5.71 12.03 12.94
N PHE A 114 4.48 12.46 13.23
CA PHE A 114 4.19 13.87 13.48
C PHE A 114 5.05 14.44 14.62
N CYS A 115 5.19 13.74 15.74
CA CYS A 115 6.04 14.13 16.85
C CYS A 115 7.53 14.22 16.45
N LEU A 116 8.01 13.27 15.65
CA LEU A 116 9.38 13.29 15.14
C LEU A 116 9.61 14.46 14.17
N LEU A 117 8.67 14.71 13.26
CA LEU A 117 8.72 15.83 12.33
C LEU A 117 8.67 17.17 13.07
N TYR A 118 7.80 17.28 14.08
CA TYR A 118 7.74 18.50 14.91
C TYR A 118 9.10 18.80 15.58
N LYS A 119 9.75 17.79 16.13
CA LYS A 119 11.08 17.94 16.75
C LYS A 119 12.17 18.34 15.75
N ARG A 120 12.06 17.92 14.48
CA ARG A 120 13.06 18.15 13.45
C ARG A 120 12.81 19.39 12.60
N LEU A 121 11.55 19.66 12.26
CA LEU A 121 11.12 20.66 11.27
C LEU A 121 10.24 21.77 11.87
N GLY A 122 9.89 21.67 13.18
CA GLY A 122 9.01 22.63 13.82
C GLY A 122 7.67 22.76 13.11
N LYS A 123 7.24 23.98 12.79
CA LYS A 123 5.93 24.27 12.17
C LYS A 123 5.70 23.59 10.80
N TYR A 124 6.74 23.19 10.11
CA TYR A 124 6.59 22.51 8.80
C TYR A 124 5.98 21.12 8.92
N CYS A 125 5.90 20.53 10.13
CA CYS A 125 5.15 19.29 10.36
C CYS A 125 3.65 19.41 10.04
N ILE A 126 3.09 20.64 10.02
CA ILE A 126 1.69 20.89 9.67
C ILE A 126 1.42 20.44 8.24
N ALA A 127 2.37 20.59 7.31
CA ALA A 127 2.21 20.12 5.94
C ALA A 127 1.96 18.61 5.88
N TYR A 128 2.69 17.82 6.69
CA TYR A 128 2.46 16.39 6.81
C TYR A 128 1.05 16.08 7.35
N ALA A 129 0.61 16.76 8.42
CA ALA A 129 -0.71 16.54 8.99
C ALA A 129 -1.83 16.85 7.98
N VAL A 130 -1.72 17.98 7.26
CA VAL A 130 -2.68 18.36 6.19
C VAL A 130 -2.69 17.30 5.09
N THR A 131 -1.53 16.77 4.69
CA THR A 131 -1.46 15.73 3.67
C THR A 131 -2.14 14.44 4.13
N ILE A 132 -1.90 13.99 5.37
CA ILE A 132 -2.56 12.79 5.91
C ILE A 132 -4.09 12.97 5.95
N ILE A 133 -4.57 14.14 6.36
CA ILE A 133 -6.01 14.44 6.36
C ILE A 133 -6.57 14.42 4.94
N ALA A 134 -5.85 15.02 3.97
CA ALA A 134 -6.27 15.07 2.57
C ALA A 134 -6.28 13.69 1.90
N MET A 135 -5.49 12.74 2.39
CA MET A 135 -5.49 11.34 1.92
C MET A 135 -6.71 10.54 2.38
N ASN A 136 -7.60 11.09 3.17
CA ASN A 136 -8.75 10.41 3.76
C ASN A 136 -8.36 9.12 4.54
N PRO A 137 -7.80 9.25 5.75
CA PRO A 137 -7.27 8.11 6.52
C PRO A 137 -8.35 7.07 6.85
N VAL A 138 -9.64 7.45 6.88
CA VAL A 138 -10.73 6.51 7.13
C VAL A 138 -10.88 5.55 5.95
N ALA A 139 -10.88 6.06 4.72
CA ALA A 139 -10.94 5.24 3.52
C ALA A 139 -9.68 4.36 3.37
N ILE A 140 -8.48 4.92 3.68
CA ILE A 140 -7.24 4.14 3.64
C ILE A 140 -7.28 2.97 4.63
N ALA A 141 -7.78 3.18 5.86
CA ALA A 141 -7.83 2.11 6.86
C ALA A 141 -8.73 0.94 6.46
N GLN A 142 -9.69 1.18 5.59
CA GLN A 142 -10.66 0.20 5.09
C GLN A 142 -10.31 -0.31 3.67
N SER A 143 -9.16 0.06 3.13
CA SER A 143 -8.67 -0.41 1.83
C SER A 143 -7.34 -1.15 2.01
N PHE A 144 -7.31 -2.43 1.67
CA PHE A 144 -6.08 -3.22 1.72
C PHE A 144 -5.01 -2.68 0.77
N GLN A 145 -5.41 -2.19 -0.38
CA GLN A 145 -4.52 -1.61 -1.38
C GLN A 145 -3.91 -0.29 -0.90
N LEU A 146 -4.75 0.66 -0.45
CA LEU A 146 -4.28 1.97 -0.02
C LEU A 146 -3.46 1.91 1.27
N SER A 147 -3.81 1.00 2.19
CA SER A 147 -3.09 0.83 3.46
C SER A 147 -1.65 0.37 3.27
N THR A 148 -1.36 -0.50 2.29
CA THR A 148 0.01 -0.97 2.03
C THR A 148 0.92 0.17 1.59
N ILE A 149 0.46 1.04 0.69
CA ILE A 149 1.19 2.23 0.24
C ILE A 149 1.39 3.23 1.38
N TYR A 150 0.36 3.43 2.19
CA TYR A 150 0.46 4.25 3.39
C TYR A 150 1.57 3.75 4.32
N TYR A 151 1.65 2.44 4.58
CA TYR A 151 2.70 1.89 5.44
C TYR A 151 4.09 1.98 4.83
N ALA A 152 4.25 1.78 3.52
CA ALA A 152 5.51 1.98 2.81
C ALA A 152 6.01 3.43 2.98
N MET A 153 5.13 4.42 2.74
CA MET A 153 5.42 5.84 2.97
C MET A 153 5.83 6.12 4.42
N GLN A 154 5.10 5.61 5.41
CA GLN A 154 5.39 5.84 6.83
C GLN A 154 6.72 5.20 7.24
N LEU A 155 7.01 4.00 6.77
CA LEU A 155 8.27 3.32 7.02
C LEU A 155 9.44 4.13 6.44
N THR A 156 9.30 4.62 5.22
CA THR A 156 10.31 5.45 4.57
C THR A 156 10.55 6.75 5.34
N LEU A 157 9.49 7.40 5.82
CA LEU A 157 9.61 8.57 6.70
C LEU A 157 10.35 8.25 8.00
N LEU A 158 10.03 7.13 8.66
CA LEU A 158 10.74 6.70 9.87
C LEU A 158 12.22 6.46 9.57
N LEU A 159 12.55 5.74 8.51
CA LEU A 159 13.92 5.49 8.10
C LEU A 159 14.69 6.79 7.83
N LEU A 160 14.07 7.76 7.15
CA LEU A 160 14.67 9.08 6.92
C LEU A 160 14.90 9.84 8.22
N LEU A 161 13.93 9.85 9.13
CA LEU A 161 14.02 10.59 10.40
C LEU A 161 15.04 9.98 11.37
N TYR A 162 15.28 8.67 11.31
CA TYR A 162 16.31 8.01 12.11
C TYR A 162 17.67 7.90 11.40
N CYS A 163 17.74 8.15 10.11
CA CYS A 163 18.99 8.11 9.35
C CYS A 163 19.95 9.20 9.83
N LYS A 164 21.17 8.79 10.25
CA LYS A 164 22.21 9.71 10.69
C LYS A 164 23.21 10.07 9.59
N LYS A 165 23.27 9.29 8.52
CA LYS A 165 24.26 9.43 7.45
C LYS A 165 23.57 9.72 6.13
N GLU A 166 23.71 10.94 5.61
CA GLU A 166 23.09 11.34 4.33
C GLU A 166 23.46 10.40 3.17
N LYS A 167 24.65 9.80 3.20
CA LYS A 167 25.10 8.83 2.19
C LYS A 167 24.23 7.56 2.12
N GLN A 168 23.46 7.25 3.16
CA GLN A 168 22.58 6.08 3.20
C GLN A 168 21.17 6.38 2.64
N ILE A 169 20.80 7.65 2.50
CA ILE A 169 19.46 8.05 2.08
C ILE A 169 19.08 7.52 0.68
N PRO A 170 19.97 7.48 -0.34
CA PRO A 170 19.62 6.86 -1.62
C PRO A 170 19.16 5.40 -1.50
N TYR A 171 19.73 4.64 -0.58
CA TYR A 171 19.30 3.25 -0.33
C TYR A 171 17.92 3.18 0.31
N ILE A 172 17.55 4.17 1.14
CA ILE A 172 16.19 4.26 1.71
C ILE A 172 15.18 4.43 0.59
N PHE A 173 15.42 5.33 -0.37
CA PHE A 173 14.53 5.52 -1.52
C PHE A 173 14.53 4.34 -2.48
N LEU A 174 15.64 3.62 -2.62
CA LEU A 174 15.70 2.39 -3.39
C LEU A 174 14.81 1.32 -2.77
N ILE A 175 14.89 1.13 -1.44
CA ILE A 175 14.05 0.19 -0.69
C ILE A 175 12.58 0.63 -0.77
N ASP A 176 12.29 1.92 -0.65
CA ASP A 176 10.93 2.47 -0.81
C ASP A 176 10.34 2.08 -2.17
N GLY A 177 11.09 2.29 -3.26
CA GLY A 177 10.67 1.85 -4.59
C GLY A 177 10.41 0.34 -4.69
N MET A 178 11.26 -0.48 -4.07
CA MET A 178 11.06 -1.94 -4.01
C MET A 178 9.80 -2.30 -3.22
N LEU A 179 9.57 -1.69 -2.05
CA LEU A 179 8.38 -1.94 -1.23
C LEU A 179 7.11 -1.55 -1.99
N VAL A 180 7.12 -0.39 -2.64
CA VAL A 180 5.99 0.03 -3.45
C VAL A 180 5.72 -0.94 -4.59
N ALA A 181 6.73 -1.37 -5.36
CA ALA A 181 6.55 -2.35 -6.42
C ALA A 181 6.05 -3.72 -5.91
N PHE A 182 6.42 -4.11 -4.67
CA PHE A 182 6.00 -5.37 -4.07
C PHE A 182 4.55 -5.34 -3.57
N PHE A 183 4.11 -4.20 -3.02
CA PHE A 183 2.80 -4.07 -2.38
C PHE A 183 1.74 -3.40 -3.25
N ASP A 184 2.14 -2.62 -4.28
CA ASP A 184 1.23 -1.80 -5.05
C ASP A 184 0.75 -2.49 -6.34
N PHE A 185 -0.50 -2.19 -6.70
CA PHE A 185 -1.10 -2.50 -8.01
C PHE A 185 -0.88 -1.37 -9.03
N LEU A 186 0.21 -0.60 -8.95
CA LEU A 186 0.48 0.59 -9.77
C LEU A 186 -0.48 1.77 -9.50
N THR A 187 -1.11 1.83 -8.33
CA THR A 187 -2.18 2.79 -8.05
C THR A 187 -1.64 4.13 -7.56
N TYR A 188 -0.74 4.13 -6.58
CA TYR A 188 -0.26 5.34 -5.90
C TYR A 188 1.26 5.43 -5.67
N PRO A 189 2.13 5.01 -6.58
CA PRO A 189 3.58 4.99 -6.34
C PRO A 189 4.13 6.38 -6.02
N LEU A 190 3.51 7.43 -6.57
CA LEU A 190 3.95 8.81 -6.37
C LEU A 190 3.70 9.31 -4.94
N VAL A 191 2.69 8.84 -4.24
CA VAL A 191 2.40 9.27 -2.86
C VAL A 191 3.48 8.76 -1.91
N ALA A 192 3.87 7.49 -2.05
CA ALA A 192 4.92 6.89 -1.24
C ALA A 192 6.25 7.63 -1.40
N PHE A 193 6.57 8.12 -2.60
CA PHE A 193 7.78 8.87 -2.91
C PHE A 193 7.69 10.36 -2.53
N ALA A 194 6.59 11.05 -2.87
CA ALA A 194 6.50 12.51 -2.82
C ALA A 194 6.64 13.08 -1.40
N ILE A 195 5.97 12.46 -0.43
CA ILE A 195 6.00 12.92 0.96
C ILE A 195 7.38 12.69 1.61
N PRO A 196 8.01 11.50 1.49
CA PRO A 196 9.38 11.30 1.92
C PRO A 196 10.39 12.22 1.23
N VAL A 197 10.30 12.45 -0.08
CA VAL A 197 11.26 13.31 -0.77
C VAL A 197 11.10 14.78 -0.38
N LEU A 198 9.88 15.26 -0.14
CA LEU A 198 9.64 16.60 0.41
C LEU A 198 10.22 16.73 1.81
N THR A 199 10.03 15.70 2.66
CA THR A 199 10.63 15.67 4.00
C THR A 199 12.15 15.68 3.93
N TYR A 200 12.74 14.88 3.03
CA TYR A 200 14.17 14.90 2.76
C TYR A 200 14.66 16.28 2.36
N TYR A 201 13.97 16.92 1.40
CA TYR A 201 14.29 18.27 0.98
C TYR A 201 14.30 19.27 2.13
N LEU A 202 13.27 19.25 2.99
CA LEU A 202 13.19 20.17 4.14
C LEU A 202 14.30 19.93 5.18
N LEU A 203 14.75 18.68 5.34
CA LEU A 203 15.81 18.32 6.28
C LEU A 203 17.23 18.63 5.77
N TYR A 204 17.46 18.52 4.45
CA TYR A 204 18.80 18.55 3.85
C TYR A 204 18.96 19.57 2.71
N ARG A 205 18.08 20.58 2.69
CA ARG A 205 18.15 21.65 1.67
C ARG A 205 19.45 22.43 1.78
N GLU A 206 19.97 22.82 0.62
CA GLU A 206 21.11 23.72 0.45
C GLU A 206 20.66 25.07 -0.10
N ASP A 207 21.54 26.08 -0.07
CA ASP A 207 21.20 27.42 -0.57
C ASP A 207 21.06 27.51 -2.09
N GLY A 208 21.61 26.52 -2.82
CA GLY A 208 21.57 26.48 -4.28
C GLY A 208 20.35 25.74 -4.84
N PHE A 209 19.54 26.41 -5.67
CA PHE A 209 18.40 25.77 -6.34
C PHE A 209 18.80 24.52 -7.14
N LEU A 210 19.83 24.63 -7.98
CA LEU A 210 20.27 23.51 -8.83
C LEU A 210 20.80 22.32 -8.03
N GLN A 211 21.45 22.59 -6.88
CA GLN A 211 21.93 21.54 -5.98
C GLN A 211 20.77 20.77 -5.36
N ASN A 212 19.73 21.48 -4.92
CA ASN A 212 18.52 20.86 -4.39
C ASN A 212 17.79 20.01 -5.46
N VAL A 213 17.67 20.52 -6.67
CA VAL A 213 17.09 19.77 -7.79
C VAL A 213 17.87 18.48 -8.06
N LYS A 214 19.21 18.55 -8.15
CA LYS A 214 20.06 17.37 -8.32
C LYS A 214 19.88 16.35 -7.19
N LYS A 215 19.76 16.80 -5.94
CA LYS A 215 19.51 15.92 -4.79
C LYS A 215 18.16 15.20 -4.90
N ILE A 216 17.09 15.94 -5.24
CA ILE A 216 15.75 15.39 -5.41
C ILE A 216 15.72 14.37 -6.56
N VAL A 217 16.26 14.76 -7.73
CA VAL A 217 16.34 13.88 -8.92
C VAL A 217 17.12 12.61 -8.58
N GLY A 218 18.25 12.72 -7.86
CA GLY A 218 19.03 11.57 -7.44
C GLY A 218 18.23 10.59 -6.56
N LYS A 219 17.33 11.08 -5.66
CA LYS A 219 16.44 10.23 -4.87
C LYS A 219 15.34 9.63 -5.74
N GLY A 220 14.80 10.41 -6.69
CA GLY A 220 13.84 9.90 -7.68
C GLY A 220 14.42 8.76 -8.52
N VAL A 221 15.65 8.89 -8.98
CA VAL A 221 16.36 7.83 -9.72
C VAL A 221 16.55 6.59 -8.83
N SER A 222 16.95 6.76 -7.56
CA SER A 222 17.07 5.62 -6.63
C SER A 222 15.74 4.88 -6.44
N PHE A 223 14.65 5.64 -6.23
CA PHE A 223 13.31 5.08 -6.12
C PHE A 223 12.90 4.32 -7.38
N LEU A 224 13.09 4.93 -8.56
CA LEU A 224 12.76 4.31 -9.86
C LEU A 224 13.56 3.03 -10.12
N ILE A 225 14.84 3.00 -9.74
CA ILE A 225 15.67 1.78 -9.85
C ILE A 225 15.09 0.67 -8.97
N GLY A 226 14.72 0.98 -7.72
CA GLY A 226 14.09 0.00 -6.83
C GLY A 226 12.75 -0.50 -7.37
N TYR A 227 11.90 0.43 -7.77
CA TYR A 227 10.56 0.15 -8.28
C TYR A 227 10.60 -0.67 -9.56
N ALA A 228 11.28 -0.15 -10.60
CA ALA A 228 11.37 -0.83 -11.89
C ALA A 228 12.19 -2.13 -11.79
N GLY A 229 13.26 -2.14 -11.00
CA GLY A 229 14.10 -3.33 -10.79
C GLY A 229 13.28 -4.49 -10.23
N LEU A 230 12.53 -4.28 -9.16
CA LEU A 230 11.70 -5.35 -8.59
C LEU A 230 10.55 -5.74 -9.52
N TRP A 231 9.96 -4.76 -10.23
CA TRP A 231 8.91 -5.04 -11.20
C TRP A 231 9.42 -5.89 -12.38
N PHE A 232 10.60 -5.58 -12.93
CA PHE A 232 11.23 -6.39 -13.98
C PHE A 232 11.66 -7.80 -13.50
N MET A 233 12.00 -7.96 -12.22
CA MET A 233 12.33 -9.28 -11.66
C MET A 233 11.13 -10.22 -11.60
N LYS A 234 9.91 -9.71 -11.70
CA LYS A 234 8.68 -10.50 -11.73
C LYS A 234 8.50 -11.20 -13.09
N TRP A 235 9.00 -10.60 -14.17
CA TRP A 235 8.82 -11.05 -15.57
C TRP A 235 10.10 -11.66 -16.13
#